data_492d8a7009b7df4a005ce6a70b74b997
#
_entry.id   492d8a7009b7df4a005ce6a70b74b997
#
_cell.length_a   1.000
_cell.length_b   1.000
_cell.length_c   1.000
_cell.angle_alpha   90.00
_cell.angle_beta   90.00
_cell.angle_gamma   90.00
#
_symmetry.space_group_name_H-M   'P 1'
#
loop_
_entity.id
_entity.type
_entity.pdbx_description
1 polymer ?
#
loop_
_entity_poly.entity_id
_entity_poly.type
_entity_poly.pdbx_seq_one_letter_code
_entity_poly.pdbx_strand_id
1 'polypeptide(L)'
;KSFAQGFCYPCFLSAPETSECIFRPELCQAQDGVARDMEWAENHCLQDHIVYLAISSGIKVGVTRSAQIPTRWIDQGAWQAIKLAKTPNRYTAGLIEVTLKEHISDRTNWQRMLKNQLIEGVDLTVTKKEMVAHLPSDLQNYISEENDIAEINYPVNEYPEKVKSLSFDKLEEITGRLWGVKGQYLIFDDGTVLNMRKHTGYMV
;
A
#
# COMPACT_ATOMS: atom_id res chain seq x y z
N LYS A 1 9.93 -22.03 7.61
CA LYS A 1 8.79 -21.39 6.88
C LYS A 1 8.46 -20.10 7.60
N SER A 2 8.47 -18.98 6.87
CA SER A 2 8.03 -17.68 7.37
C SER A 2 6.55 -17.48 7.09
N PHE A 3 5.90 -16.70 7.94
CA PHE A 3 4.52 -16.24 7.81
C PHE A 3 4.51 -14.78 7.35
N ALA A 4 3.36 -14.10 7.41
CA ALA A 4 3.26 -12.72 6.97
C ALA A 4 4.40 -11.85 7.53
N GLN A 5 5.00 -11.03 6.70
CA GLN A 5 6.11 -10.13 7.03
C GLN A 5 7.39 -10.82 7.56
N GLY A 6 7.57 -12.12 7.30
CA GLY A 6 8.77 -12.86 7.71
C GLY A 6 8.77 -13.41 9.14
N PHE A 7 7.68 -13.30 9.88
CA PHE A 7 7.57 -13.80 11.25
C PHE A 7 7.56 -15.34 11.32
N CYS A 8 8.13 -15.91 12.38
CA CYS A 8 7.85 -17.30 12.75
C CYS A 8 6.42 -17.44 13.29
N TYR A 9 5.88 -18.66 13.35
CA TYR A 9 4.48 -18.87 13.74
C TYR A 9 4.11 -18.31 15.12
N PRO A 10 4.87 -18.55 16.20
CA PRO A 10 4.58 -17.94 17.49
C PRO A 10 4.56 -16.41 17.46
N CYS A 11 5.54 -15.77 16.80
CA CYS A 11 5.56 -14.31 16.65
C CYS A 11 4.40 -13.80 15.79
N PHE A 12 4.02 -14.55 14.73
CA PHE A 12 2.86 -14.20 13.93
C PHE A 12 1.57 -14.15 14.76
N LEU A 13 1.42 -15.00 15.76
CA LEU A 13 0.25 -14.99 16.64
C LEU A 13 0.27 -13.89 17.69
N SER A 14 1.45 -13.44 18.14
CA SER A 14 1.59 -12.56 19.29
C SER A 14 2.07 -11.14 18.97
N ALA A 15 2.86 -10.95 17.91
CA ALA A 15 3.42 -9.64 17.59
C ALA A 15 2.35 -8.63 17.18
N PRO A 16 2.43 -7.38 17.63
CA PRO A 16 1.45 -6.34 17.28
C PRO A 16 1.44 -6.03 15.77
N GLU A 17 2.57 -6.17 15.08
CA GLU A 17 2.71 -5.96 13.64
C GLU A 17 1.90 -6.94 12.79
N THR A 18 1.44 -8.02 13.39
CA THR A 18 0.63 -9.06 12.72
C THR A 18 -0.83 -9.04 13.18
N SER A 19 -1.23 -8.01 13.93
CA SER A 19 -2.62 -7.82 14.34
C SER A 19 -3.53 -7.66 13.10
N GLU A 20 -4.76 -8.12 13.19
CA GLU A 20 -5.73 -8.09 12.09
C GLU A 20 -5.94 -6.66 11.54
N CYS A 21 -5.93 -5.66 12.41
CA CYS A 21 -6.08 -4.25 12.03
C CYS A 21 -4.95 -3.70 11.13
N ILE A 22 -3.85 -4.45 10.94
CA ILE A 22 -2.80 -4.08 9.98
C ILE A 22 -3.30 -4.22 8.53
N PHE A 23 -4.17 -5.21 8.29
CA PHE A 23 -4.76 -5.48 6.97
C PHE A 23 -6.20 -4.98 6.86
N ARG A 24 -6.87 -4.83 8.01
CA ARG A 24 -8.26 -4.41 8.15
C ARG A 24 -8.34 -3.27 9.16
N PRO A 25 -7.93 -2.04 8.77
CA PRO A 25 -7.81 -0.90 9.67
C PRO A 25 -9.11 -0.60 10.45
N GLU A 26 -10.25 -0.86 9.85
CA GLU A 26 -11.60 -0.70 10.44
C GLU A 26 -11.84 -1.60 11.67
N LEU A 27 -11.01 -2.60 11.90
CA LEU A 27 -11.07 -3.47 13.09
C LEU A 27 -10.14 -3.00 14.22
N CYS A 28 -9.48 -1.86 14.08
CA CYS A 28 -8.62 -1.35 15.13
C CYS A 28 -9.43 -0.92 16.34
N GLN A 29 -9.05 -1.36 17.53
CA GLN A 29 -9.69 -1.03 18.80
C GLN A 29 -8.73 -0.26 19.73
N ALA A 30 -7.60 0.20 19.22
CA ALA A 30 -6.60 0.90 20.03
C ALA A 30 -7.17 2.18 20.67
N GLN A 31 -8.08 2.88 19.98
CA GLN A 31 -8.78 4.05 20.53
C GLN A 31 -9.65 3.72 21.75
N ASP A 32 -10.03 2.46 21.93
CA ASP A 32 -10.80 1.95 23.06
C ASP A 32 -9.89 1.31 24.14
N GLY A 33 -8.56 1.45 23.98
CA GLY A 33 -7.55 0.89 24.89
C GLY A 33 -7.32 -0.61 24.71
N VAL A 34 -7.69 -1.18 23.56
CA VAL A 34 -7.55 -2.61 23.26
C VAL A 34 -6.57 -2.84 22.13
N ALA A 35 -5.40 -3.42 22.45
CA ALA A 35 -4.40 -3.85 21.47
C ALA A 35 -3.58 -5.01 22.04
N ARG A 36 -2.83 -5.74 21.18
CA ARG A 36 -1.87 -6.76 21.63
C ARG A 36 -0.73 -6.14 22.44
N ASP A 37 -0.36 -4.90 22.12
CA ASP A 37 0.62 -4.07 22.78
C ASP A 37 0.17 -2.62 22.66
N MET A 38 -0.16 -1.98 23.77
CA MET A 38 -0.67 -0.60 23.77
C MET A 38 0.41 0.42 23.50
N GLU A 39 1.65 0.23 23.99
CA GLU A 39 2.77 1.12 23.70
C GLU A 39 3.08 1.13 22.19
N TRP A 40 3.06 -0.05 21.56
CA TRP A 40 3.17 -0.14 20.12
C TRP A 40 1.99 0.52 19.40
N ALA A 41 0.78 0.34 19.90
CA ALA A 41 -0.44 0.89 19.29
C ALA A 41 -0.48 2.43 19.37
N GLU A 42 0.02 3.03 20.44
CA GLU A 42 0.19 4.49 20.57
C GLU A 42 1.06 5.04 19.44
N ASN A 43 2.14 4.34 19.11
CA ASN A 43 3.10 4.76 18.07
C ASN A 43 2.69 4.36 16.64
N HIS A 44 1.66 3.51 16.48
CA HIS A 44 1.31 2.93 15.18
C HIS A 44 -0.17 3.07 14.80
N CYS A 45 -1.07 3.03 15.76
CA CYS A 45 -2.51 3.06 15.53
C CYS A 45 -3.14 4.39 15.93
N LEU A 46 -2.68 4.99 17.03
CA LEU A 46 -3.15 6.27 17.57
C LEU A 46 -2.34 7.47 17.07
N GLN A 47 -1.86 7.37 15.84
CA GLN A 47 -1.14 8.42 15.12
C GLN A 47 -1.95 8.90 13.93
N ASP A 48 -1.59 10.06 13.40
CA ASP A 48 -2.19 10.58 12.19
C ASP A 48 -2.08 9.57 11.03
N HIS A 49 -3.23 9.22 10.47
CA HIS A 49 -3.31 8.37 9.28
C HIS A 49 -3.84 9.17 8.08
N ILE A 50 -3.34 8.82 6.92
CA ILE A 50 -3.79 9.37 5.65
C ILE A 50 -4.54 8.28 4.89
N VAL A 51 -5.78 8.61 4.50
CA VAL A 51 -6.47 7.90 3.43
C VAL A 51 -6.09 8.60 2.13
N TYR A 52 -5.74 7.83 1.10
CA TYR A 52 -5.27 8.37 -0.16
C TYR A 52 -5.86 7.63 -1.35
N LEU A 53 -5.91 8.32 -2.48
CA LEU A 53 -6.15 7.70 -3.78
C LEU A 53 -4.82 7.60 -4.51
N ALA A 54 -4.57 6.48 -5.18
CA ALA A 54 -3.36 6.29 -5.97
C ALA A 54 -3.66 5.55 -7.27
N ILE A 55 -2.90 5.87 -8.31
CA ILE A 55 -2.94 5.19 -9.59
C ILE A 55 -1.69 4.35 -9.75
N SER A 56 -1.86 3.05 -9.96
CA SER A 56 -0.78 2.13 -10.33
C SER A 56 -1.13 1.40 -11.63
N SER A 57 -1.85 0.29 -11.58
CA SER A 57 -2.49 -0.36 -12.75
C SER A 57 -3.99 -0.08 -12.80
N GLY A 58 -4.51 0.61 -11.83
CA GLY A 58 -5.88 1.03 -11.60
C GLY A 58 -5.89 2.08 -10.51
N ILE A 59 -7.03 2.76 -10.31
CA ILE A 59 -7.24 3.63 -9.17
C ILE A 59 -7.50 2.74 -7.96
N LYS A 60 -6.93 3.09 -6.82
CA LYS A 60 -7.19 2.43 -5.54
C LYS A 60 -7.25 3.42 -4.40
N VAL A 61 -7.99 3.06 -3.37
CA VAL A 61 -7.95 3.68 -2.06
C VAL A 61 -6.99 2.91 -1.15
N GLY A 62 -6.34 3.58 -0.24
CA GLY A 62 -5.47 2.95 0.74
C GLY A 62 -5.25 3.80 1.98
N VAL A 63 -4.80 3.17 3.06
CA VAL A 63 -4.49 3.79 4.35
C VAL A 63 -3.01 3.66 4.65
N THR A 64 -2.43 4.70 5.22
CA THR A 64 -1.07 4.68 5.76
C THR A 64 -0.92 5.68 6.90
N ARG A 65 0.08 5.48 7.77
CA ARG A 65 0.48 6.53 8.72
C ARG A 65 1.02 7.74 7.97
N SER A 66 0.76 8.93 8.47
CA SER A 66 1.23 10.18 7.86
C SER A 66 2.74 10.18 7.61
N ALA A 67 3.53 9.67 8.56
CA ALA A 67 4.99 9.57 8.47
C ALA A 67 5.50 8.58 7.39
N GLN A 68 4.63 7.76 6.80
CA GLN A 68 4.98 6.79 5.76
C GLN A 68 4.75 7.31 4.34
N ILE A 69 4.37 8.56 4.18
CA ILE A 69 4.29 9.22 2.87
C ILE A 69 5.63 9.88 2.56
N PRO A 70 6.18 9.75 1.33
CA PRO A 70 5.62 9.07 0.16
C PRO A 70 5.98 7.57 0.06
N THR A 71 6.75 7.02 1.01
CA THR A 71 7.28 5.64 0.95
C THR A 71 6.18 4.62 0.61
N ARG A 72 5.01 4.75 1.23
CA ARG A 72 3.89 3.83 0.98
C ARG A 72 3.39 3.87 -0.46
N TRP A 73 3.36 5.04 -1.08
CA TRP A 73 2.97 5.19 -2.48
C TRP A 73 4.00 4.57 -3.42
N ILE A 74 5.30 4.80 -3.13
CA ILE A 74 6.43 4.21 -3.86
C ILE A 74 6.36 2.69 -3.78
N ASP A 75 6.23 2.12 -2.57
CA ASP A 75 6.15 0.67 -2.35
C ASP A 75 5.02 -0.01 -3.13
N GLN A 76 3.94 0.70 -3.38
CA GLN A 76 2.80 0.19 -4.13
C GLN A 76 2.92 0.35 -5.64
N GLY A 77 4.00 0.94 -6.12
CA GLY A 77 4.21 1.19 -7.55
C GLY A 77 3.25 2.23 -8.13
N ALA A 78 2.77 3.17 -7.29
CA ALA A 78 1.93 4.26 -7.74
C ALA A 78 2.73 5.24 -8.58
N TRP A 79 2.17 5.72 -9.68
CA TRP A 79 2.77 6.80 -10.47
C TRP A 79 2.16 8.17 -10.15
N GLN A 80 0.93 8.18 -9.62
CA GLN A 80 0.30 9.37 -9.05
C GLN A 80 -0.44 9.00 -7.76
N ALA A 81 -0.47 9.93 -6.81
CA ALA A 81 -1.24 9.80 -5.58
C ALA A 81 -1.72 11.17 -5.07
N ILE A 82 -2.87 11.18 -4.41
CA ILE A 82 -3.45 12.36 -3.74
C ILE A 82 -3.95 11.97 -2.35
N LYS A 83 -3.76 12.84 -1.36
CA LYS A 83 -4.36 12.69 -0.05
C LYS A 83 -5.87 12.94 -0.13
N LEU A 84 -6.67 11.99 0.37
CA LEU A 84 -8.12 12.14 0.43
C LEU A 84 -8.56 12.65 1.81
N ALA A 85 -8.09 12.01 2.86
CA ALA A 85 -8.44 12.37 4.23
C ALA A 85 -7.25 12.26 5.18
N LYS A 86 -7.26 13.06 6.26
CA LYS A 86 -6.33 12.95 7.39
C LYS A 86 -7.14 12.66 8.65
N THR A 87 -6.84 11.56 9.33
CA THR A 87 -7.57 11.08 10.50
C THR A 87 -6.65 10.93 11.71
N PRO A 88 -7.16 11.05 12.95
CA PRO A 88 -6.34 11.00 14.16
C PRO A 88 -5.87 9.58 14.51
N ASN A 89 -6.44 8.54 13.91
CA ASN A 89 -6.14 7.15 14.23
C ASN A 89 -6.44 6.22 13.06
N ARG A 90 -5.96 4.98 13.19
CA ARG A 90 -6.12 3.91 12.22
C ARG A 90 -7.57 3.51 11.98
N TYR A 91 -8.38 3.44 13.04
CA TYR A 91 -9.78 3.03 12.97
C TYR A 91 -10.59 3.95 12.05
N THR A 92 -10.53 5.26 12.30
CA THR A 92 -11.24 6.24 11.49
C THR A 92 -10.80 6.21 10.02
N ALA A 93 -9.48 6.05 9.78
CA ALA A 93 -8.97 5.86 8.43
C ALA A 93 -9.54 4.61 7.77
N GLY A 94 -9.64 3.52 8.54
CA GLY A 94 -10.21 2.25 8.09
C GLY A 94 -11.67 2.35 7.70
N LEU A 95 -12.48 3.08 8.48
CA LEU A 95 -13.89 3.32 8.15
C LEU A 95 -14.05 4.04 6.81
N ILE A 96 -13.24 5.07 6.55
CA ILE A 96 -13.22 5.77 5.26
C ILE A 96 -12.81 4.79 4.15
N GLU A 97 -11.72 4.04 4.35
CA GLU A 97 -11.22 3.10 3.35
C GLU A 97 -12.25 2.03 2.98
N VAL A 98 -12.88 1.40 3.97
CA VAL A 98 -13.86 0.32 3.71
C VAL A 98 -15.10 0.83 2.99
N THR A 99 -15.58 2.03 3.35
CA THR A 99 -16.70 2.68 2.65
C THR A 99 -16.35 2.93 1.18
N LEU A 100 -15.16 3.45 0.90
CA LEU A 100 -14.75 3.78 -0.46
C LEU A 100 -14.38 2.55 -1.30
N LYS A 101 -13.99 1.42 -0.69
CA LYS A 101 -13.75 0.15 -1.39
C LYS A 101 -14.99 -0.43 -2.07
N GLU A 102 -16.18 -0.02 -1.69
CA GLU A 102 -17.42 -0.39 -2.39
C GLU A 102 -17.52 0.27 -3.77
N HIS A 103 -16.81 1.39 -3.98
CA HIS A 103 -16.87 2.21 -5.20
C HIS A 103 -15.57 2.14 -6.01
N ILE A 104 -14.43 1.86 -5.36
CA ILE A 104 -13.11 1.76 -6.02
C ILE A 104 -12.46 0.43 -5.67
N SER A 105 -11.93 -0.28 -6.67
CA SER A 105 -11.13 -1.49 -6.44
C SER A 105 -9.87 -1.17 -5.63
N ASP A 106 -9.53 -2.02 -4.68
CA ASP A 106 -8.28 -1.97 -3.92
C ASP A 106 -7.15 -2.81 -4.54
N ARG A 107 -7.43 -3.49 -5.66
CA ARG A 107 -6.53 -4.46 -6.27
C ARG A 107 -5.62 -3.84 -7.32
N THR A 108 -4.32 -4.05 -7.14
CA THR A 108 -3.31 -3.75 -8.14
C THR A 108 -3.03 -5.00 -8.98
N ASN A 109 -3.17 -4.88 -10.30
CA ASN A 109 -2.62 -5.88 -11.20
C ASN A 109 -1.12 -5.62 -11.34
N TRP A 110 -0.30 -6.37 -10.60
CA TRP A 110 1.14 -6.18 -10.52
C TRP A 110 1.84 -6.34 -11.89
N GLN A 111 1.32 -7.20 -12.78
CA GLN A 111 1.88 -7.39 -14.12
C GLN A 111 1.67 -6.12 -14.97
N ARG A 112 0.47 -5.55 -14.96
CA ARG A 112 0.19 -4.29 -15.66
C ARG A 112 1.02 -3.14 -15.09
N MET A 113 1.13 -3.06 -13.77
CA MET A 113 1.95 -2.06 -13.08
C MET A 113 3.41 -2.14 -13.52
N LEU A 114 4.01 -3.35 -13.55
CA LEU A 114 5.41 -3.55 -13.94
C LEU A 114 5.66 -3.35 -15.45
N LYS A 115 4.64 -3.49 -16.28
CA LYS A 115 4.69 -3.14 -17.72
C LYS A 115 4.43 -1.66 -17.98
N ASN A 116 4.25 -0.86 -16.93
CA ASN A 116 3.86 0.55 -17.02
C ASN A 116 2.60 0.81 -17.87
N GLN A 117 1.64 -0.13 -17.81
CA GLN A 117 0.35 0.03 -18.46
C GLN A 117 -0.52 0.95 -17.61
N LEU A 118 -0.40 2.24 -17.87
CA LEU A 118 -1.11 3.28 -17.14
C LEU A 118 -2.57 3.39 -17.63
N ILE A 119 -3.43 3.83 -16.73
CA ILE A 119 -4.80 4.23 -17.10
C ILE A 119 -4.73 5.68 -17.56
N GLU A 120 -5.22 5.95 -18.75
CA GLU A 120 -5.32 7.30 -19.31
C GLU A 120 -6.65 7.98 -18.93
N GLY A 121 -6.64 9.32 -18.90
CA GLY A 121 -7.86 10.12 -18.72
C GLY A 121 -8.41 10.17 -17.29
N VAL A 122 -7.66 9.74 -16.30
CA VAL A 122 -8.04 9.82 -14.88
C VAL A 122 -7.50 11.10 -14.26
N ASP A 123 -8.41 11.91 -13.71
CA ASP A 123 -8.09 13.06 -12.87
C ASP A 123 -8.36 12.69 -11.39
N LEU A 124 -7.29 12.60 -10.59
CA LEU A 124 -7.40 12.27 -9.17
C LEU A 124 -8.14 13.32 -8.36
N THR A 125 -8.14 14.59 -8.80
CA THR A 125 -8.89 15.66 -8.12
C THR A 125 -10.40 15.49 -8.33
N VAL A 126 -10.80 15.13 -9.54
CA VAL A 126 -12.21 14.81 -9.86
C VAL A 126 -12.62 13.55 -9.11
N THR A 127 -11.83 12.49 -9.20
CA THR A 127 -12.08 11.22 -8.48
C THR A 127 -12.20 11.45 -6.97
N LYS A 128 -11.33 12.29 -6.37
CA LYS A 128 -11.42 12.63 -4.95
C LYS A 128 -12.79 13.24 -4.61
N LYS A 129 -13.28 14.21 -5.39
CA LYS A 129 -14.60 14.84 -5.18
C LYS A 129 -15.73 13.83 -5.27
N GLU A 130 -15.69 12.94 -6.26
CA GLU A 130 -16.66 11.88 -6.44
C GLU A 130 -16.68 10.94 -5.23
N MET A 131 -15.52 10.52 -4.76
CA MET A 131 -15.38 9.62 -3.61
C MET A 131 -15.86 10.26 -2.31
N VAL A 132 -15.60 11.54 -2.09
CA VAL A 132 -16.08 12.27 -0.91
C VAL A 132 -17.61 12.26 -0.84
N ALA A 133 -18.31 12.31 -1.96
CA ALA A 133 -19.77 12.29 -2.01
C ALA A 133 -20.39 10.96 -1.50
N HIS A 134 -19.62 9.87 -1.46
CA HIS A 134 -20.05 8.57 -0.93
C HIS A 134 -19.82 8.41 0.57
N LEU A 135 -19.10 9.35 1.21
CA LEU A 135 -18.81 9.27 2.64
C LEU A 135 -19.96 9.81 3.47
N PRO A 136 -20.29 9.15 4.61
CA PRO A 136 -21.15 9.70 5.65
C PRO A 136 -20.65 11.07 6.14
N SER A 137 -21.56 11.93 6.57
CA SER A 137 -21.26 13.33 6.94
C SER A 137 -20.24 13.45 8.07
N ASP A 138 -20.24 12.54 9.03
CA ASP A 138 -19.29 12.48 10.14
C ASP A 138 -17.85 12.18 9.67
N LEU A 139 -17.69 11.33 8.64
CA LEU A 139 -16.41 11.01 8.04
C LEU A 139 -15.90 12.12 7.09
N GLN A 140 -16.80 12.93 6.53
CA GLN A 140 -16.41 14.06 5.68
C GLN A 140 -15.62 15.15 6.44
N ASN A 141 -15.74 15.23 7.78
CA ASN A 141 -14.96 16.15 8.61
C ASN A 141 -13.44 15.91 8.56
N TYR A 142 -13.00 14.73 8.09
CA TYR A 142 -11.59 14.38 7.98
C TYR A 142 -10.99 14.62 6.59
N ILE A 143 -11.79 15.12 5.63
CA ILE A 143 -11.32 15.33 4.26
C ILE A 143 -10.21 16.38 4.24
N SER A 144 -9.11 16.02 3.56
CA SER A 144 -7.98 16.91 3.37
C SER A 144 -8.31 17.99 2.32
N GLU A 145 -8.02 19.23 2.64
CA GLU A 145 -8.11 20.36 1.69
C GLU A 145 -6.96 20.34 0.67
N GLU A 146 -5.88 19.59 0.96
CA GLU A 146 -4.75 19.44 0.05
C GLU A 146 -5.18 18.70 -1.22
N ASN A 147 -4.92 19.31 -2.38
CA ASN A 147 -5.23 18.74 -3.68
C ASN A 147 -3.98 18.51 -4.54
N ASP A 148 -2.81 18.58 -3.92
CA ASP A 148 -1.54 18.34 -4.59
C ASP A 148 -1.44 16.86 -5.00
N ILE A 149 -1.22 16.64 -6.29
CA ILE A 149 -0.96 15.31 -6.85
C ILE A 149 0.55 15.07 -6.83
N ALA A 150 0.95 14.05 -6.10
CA ALA A 150 2.32 13.58 -6.12
C ALA A 150 2.56 12.70 -7.36
N GLU A 151 3.55 13.05 -8.16
CA GLU A 151 4.01 12.24 -9.29
C GLU A 151 5.27 11.46 -8.89
N ILE A 152 5.29 10.17 -9.23
CA ILE A 152 6.34 9.24 -8.82
C ILE A 152 6.94 8.60 -10.07
N ASN A 153 8.21 8.86 -10.30
CA ASN A 153 8.98 8.23 -11.36
C ASN A 153 9.89 7.14 -10.77
N TYR A 154 9.98 6.02 -11.47
CA TYR A 154 10.77 4.87 -11.04
C TYR A 154 12.06 4.73 -11.87
N PRO A 155 13.18 4.34 -11.24
CA PRO A 155 14.41 4.07 -11.95
C PRO A 155 14.30 2.75 -12.72
N VAL A 156 13.71 2.80 -13.90
CA VAL A 156 13.55 1.68 -14.82
C VAL A 156 14.10 2.12 -16.17
N ASN A 157 15.11 1.39 -16.70
CA ASN A 157 15.70 1.69 -17.99
C ASN A 157 14.71 1.48 -19.13
N GLU A 158 14.00 0.34 -19.09
CA GLU A 158 12.96 0.00 -20.05
C GLU A 158 11.96 -0.93 -19.37
N TYR A 159 10.67 -0.69 -19.59
CA TYR A 159 9.62 -1.51 -19.03
C TYR A 159 9.42 -2.79 -19.86
N PRO A 160 9.35 -3.97 -19.20
CA PRO A 160 9.25 -5.23 -19.92
C PRO A 160 7.87 -5.41 -20.57
N GLU A 161 7.83 -5.95 -21.79
CA GLU A 161 6.56 -6.35 -22.44
C GLU A 161 5.91 -7.55 -21.75
N LYS A 162 6.72 -8.46 -21.25
CA LYS A 162 6.30 -9.67 -20.52
C LYS A 162 7.03 -9.75 -19.19
N VAL A 163 6.31 -10.14 -18.13
CA VAL A 163 6.88 -10.30 -16.80
C VAL A 163 6.71 -11.72 -16.29
N LYS A 164 7.79 -12.28 -15.73
CA LYS A 164 7.81 -13.59 -15.09
C LYS A 164 8.37 -13.47 -13.67
N SER A 165 7.54 -13.82 -12.66
CA SER A 165 7.95 -13.73 -11.27
C SER A 165 8.91 -14.86 -10.89
N LEU A 166 10.03 -14.49 -10.29
CA LEU A 166 10.96 -15.38 -9.60
C LEU A 166 10.60 -15.49 -8.12
N SER A 167 11.07 -16.56 -7.46
CA SER A 167 10.86 -16.77 -6.04
C SER A 167 11.93 -17.66 -5.45
N PHE A 168 12.49 -17.29 -4.31
CA PHE A 168 13.39 -18.12 -3.51
C PHE A 168 12.73 -19.35 -2.90
N ASP A 169 11.40 -19.45 -2.90
CA ASP A 169 10.69 -20.69 -2.57
C ASP A 169 10.96 -21.81 -3.59
N LYS A 170 11.42 -21.45 -4.80
CA LYS A 170 11.60 -22.38 -5.93
C LYS A 170 13.03 -22.43 -6.46
N LEU A 171 13.81 -21.40 -6.20
CA LEU A 171 15.16 -21.23 -6.72
C LEU A 171 16.09 -20.95 -5.56
N GLU A 172 17.16 -21.69 -5.44
CA GLU A 172 18.20 -21.47 -4.43
C GLU A 172 19.03 -20.22 -4.73
N GLU A 173 19.18 -19.91 -6.02
CA GLU A 173 19.93 -18.76 -6.51
C GLU A 173 19.12 -18.04 -7.59
N ILE A 174 19.14 -16.71 -7.55
CA ILE A 174 18.58 -15.83 -8.57
C ILE A 174 19.68 -14.90 -9.03
N THR A 175 20.07 -15.02 -10.30
CA THR A 175 21.07 -14.19 -10.95
C THR A 175 20.44 -13.42 -12.11
N GLY A 176 20.89 -12.21 -12.36
CA GLY A 176 20.39 -11.39 -13.46
C GLY A 176 20.99 -9.98 -13.41
N ARG A 177 20.88 -9.26 -14.51
CA ARG A 177 21.27 -7.85 -14.57
C ARG A 177 20.09 -7.00 -14.13
N LEU A 178 20.25 -6.21 -13.05
CA LEU A 178 19.23 -5.28 -12.61
C LEU A 178 18.96 -4.23 -13.69
N TRP A 179 17.72 -4.13 -14.11
CA TRP A 179 17.26 -3.22 -15.16
C TRP A 179 16.37 -2.10 -14.64
N GLY A 180 15.74 -2.33 -13.49
CA GLY A 180 14.94 -1.31 -12.82
C GLY A 180 14.37 -1.75 -11.49
N VAL A 181 13.79 -0.77 -10.78
CA VAL A 181 13.07 -0.97 -9.53
C VAL A 181 11.73 -0.25 -9.62
N LYS A 182 10.62 -0.96 -9.36
CA LYS A 182 9.29 -0.34 -9.26
C LYS A 182 8.47 -0.97 -8.15
N GLY A 183 8.01 -0.12 -7.23
CA GLY A 183 7.35 -0.61 -6.03
C GLY A 183 8.29 -1.52 -5.23
N GLN A 184 7.81 -2.72 -4.94
CA GLN A 184 8.57 -3.73 -4.19
C GLN A 184 9.30 -4.74 -5.10
N TYR A 185 9.44 -4.42 -6.39
CA TYR A 185 9.98 -5.34 -7.39
C TYR A 185 11.33 -4.88 -7.91
N LEU A 186 12.28 -5.82 -7.96
CA LEU A 186 13.43 -5.75 -8.84
C LEU A 186 13.01 -6.25 -10.22
N ILE A 187 13.39 -5.54 -11.26
CA ILE A 187 13.14 -5.88 -12.67
C ILE A 187 14.48 -6.21 -13.30
N PHE A 188 14.61 -7.37 -13.92
CA PHE A 188 15.82 -7.79 -14.63
C PHE A 188 15.65 -7.57 -16.13
N ASP A 189 16.79 -7.53 -16.86
CA ASP A 189 16.86 -7.22 -18.29
C ASP A 189 16.19 -8.26 -19.20
N ASP A 190 15.99 -9.50 -18.69
CA ASP A 190 15.29 -10.58 -19.38
C ASP A 190 13.75 -10.56 -19.15
N GLY A 191 13.23 -9.54 -18.45
CA GLY A 191 11.83 -9.43 -18.08
C GLY A 191 11.41 -10.28 -16.86
N THR A 192 12.35 -10.97 -16.21
CA THR A 192 12.06 -11.60 -14.92
C THR A 192 11.99 -10.55 -13.81
N VAL A 193 11.23 -10.83 -12.75
CA VAL A 193 11.00 -9.89 -11.64
C VAL A 193 10.99 -10.61 -10.31
N LEU A 194 11.53 -9.95 -9.28
CA LEU A 194 11.57 -10.45 -7.91
C LEU A 194 10.85 -9.49 -6.96
N ASN A 195 9.81 -9.97 -6.28
CA ASN A 195 9.13 -9.20 -5.22
C ASN A 195 9.92 -9.33 -3.91
N MET A 196 10.62 -8.28 -3.51
CA MET A 196 11.46 -8.28 -2.31
C MET A 196 10.65 -8.45 -1.02
N ARG A 197 9.48 -7.83 -0.95
CA ARG A 197 8.62 -7.94 0.25
C ARG A 197 8.10 -9.35 0.48
N LYS A 198 7.86 -10.11 -0.58
CA LYS A 198 7.43 -11.49 -0.47
C LYS A 198 8.48 -12.39 0.20
N HIS A 199 9.74 -11.97 0.16
CA HIS A 199 10.88 -12.70 0.69
C HIS A 199 11.45 -12.09 1.97
N THR A 200 10.66 -11.27 2.68
CA THR A 200 11.02 -10.77 4.01
C THR A 200 11.25 -11.96 4.97
N GLY A 201 12.37 -11.95 5.70
CA GLY A 201 12.76 -13.04 6.60
C GLY A 201 13.58 -14.15 5.95
N TYR A 202 13.89 -14.06 4.66
CA TYR A 202 14.95 -14.88 4.05
C TYR A 202 16.32 -14.28 4.41
N MET A 203 17.27 -15.14 4.72
CA MET A 203 18.68 -14.76 4.78
C MET A 203 19.28 -14.95 3.38
N VAL A 204 19.88 -13.92 2.85
CA VAL A 204 20.54 -13.87 1.54
C VAL A 204 21.98 -13.38 1.72
#